data_568adaf12761ca7fbee480c3cffb3916
#
_entry.id   568adaf12761ca7fbee480c3cffb3916
#
_cell.length_a   1.000
_cell.length_b   1.000
_cell.length_c   1.000
_cell.angle_alpha   90.00
_cell.angle_beta   90.00
_cell.angle_gamma   90.00
#
_symmetry.space_group_name_H-M   'P 1'
#
loop_
_entity.id
_entity.type
_entity.pdbx_description
1 polymer ?
#
loop_
_entity_poly.entity_id
_entity_poly.type
_entity_poly.pdbx_seq_one_letter_code
_entity_poly.pdbx_strand_id
1 'polypeptide(L)'
;MEFELSTEQKMIQDSARRMLERDIQPILDKHDPNKSLPKAAMLEAFSHLKNMGLMAPRLSEADGGSGMSMLNYGLVYEQLPPFLAIAVMGHECTIARIFAEATPEQKELFLPDLFEGKKITGTATTEPGVGSNPREVTTRVVEDGN
;
A
#
# COMPACT_ATOMS: atom_id res chain seq x y z
N MET A 1 17.18 -16.80 21.84
CA MET A 1 16.44 -15.92 20.91
C MET A 1 15.00 -16.42 20.94
N GLU A 2 14.08 -15.65 21.48
CA GLU A 2 12.66 -16.02 21.48
C GLU A 2 12.06 -15.64 20.13
N PHE A 3 11.43 -16.59 19.47
CA PHE A 3 10.73 -16.40 18.20
C PHE A 3 9.20 -16.33 18.39
N GLU A 4 8.74 -16.38 19.64
CA GLU A 4 7.32 -16.30 19.94
C GLU A 4 6.83 -14.84 19.83
N LEU A 5 5.68 -14.68 19.20
CA LEU A 5 5.00 -13.38 19.13
C LEU A 5 4.52 -12.96 20.53
N SER A 6 4.70 -11.69 20.85
CA SER A 6 4.11 -11.09 22.05
C SER A 6 2.58 -11.16 22.01
N THR A 7 1.93 -10.95 23.14
CA THR A 7 0.47 -10.89 23.20
C THR A 7 -0.09 -9.78 22.29
N GLU A 8 0.56 -8.63 22.27
CA GLU A 8 0.21 -7.51 21.40
C GLU A 8 0.31 -7.88 19.91
N GLN A 9 1.41 -8.53 19.51
CA GLN A 9 1.63 -8.97 18.15
C GLN A 9 0.59 -10.00 17.69
N LYS A 10 0.22 -10.95 18.57
CA LYS A 10 -0.88 -11.91 18.31
C LYS A 10 -2.21 -11.16 18.12
N MET A 11 -2.49 -10.15 18.95
CA MET A 11 -3.70 -9.34 18.82
C MET A 11 -3.74 -8.55 17.50
N ILE A 12 -2.62 -8.00 17.05
CA ILE A 12 -2.49 -7.32 15.75
C ILE A 12 -2.82 -8.30 14.61
N GLN A 13 -2.19 -9.47 14.62
CA GLN A 13 -2.41 -10.50 13.61
C GLN A 13 -3.88 -10.97 13.57
N ASP A 14 -4.47 -11.23 14.74
CA ASP A 14 -5.88 -11.65 14.84
C ASP A 14 -6.85 -10.55 14.41
N SER A 15 -6.51 -9.29 14.67
CA SER A 15 -7.32 -8.15 14.23
C SER A 15 -7.28 -7.99 12.72
N ALA A 16 -6.12 -8.17 12.11
CA ALA A 16 -5.95 -8.16 10.65
C ALA A 16 -6.76 -9.29 9.99
N ARG A 17 -6.70 -10.51 10.55
CA ARG A 17 -7.47 -11.65 10.05
C ARG A 17 -8.98 -11.40 10.12
N ARG A 18 -9.47 -10.92 11.26
CA ARG A 18 -10.90 -10.60 11.43
C ARG A 18 -11.36 -9.49 10.49
N MET A 19 -10.56 -8.45 10.26
CA MET A 19 -10.88 -7.41 9.29
C MET A 19 -10.94 -7.97 7.88
N LEU A 20 -9.97 -8.82 7.50
CA LEU A 20 -9.98 -9.47 6.20
C LEU A 20 -11.26 -10.29 5.99
N GLU A 21 -11.60 -11.16 6.94
CA GLU A 21 -12.78 -12.04 6.86
C GLU A 21 -14.10 -11.25 6.83
N ARG A 22 -14.20 -10.20 7.64
CA ARG A 22 -15.44 -9.43 7.79
C ARG A 22 -15.64 -8.41 6.68
N ASP A 23 -14.58 -7.68 6.30
CA ASP A 23 -14.71 -6.46 5.51
C ASP A 23 -14.16 -6.63 4.07
N ILE A 24 -13.12 -7.43 3.88
CA ILE A 24 -12.46 -7.60 2.58
C ILE A 24 -13.03 -8.80 1.82
N GLN A 25 -13.15 -9.96 2.47
CA GLN A 25 -13.61 -11.18 1.82
C GLN A 25 -14.96 -11.01 1.12
N PRO A 26 -15.97 -10.34 1.70
CA PRO A 26 -17.25 -10.10 1.03
C PRO A 26 -17.15 -9.23 -0.23
N ILE A 27 -16.12 -8.40 -0.34
CA ILE A 27 -15.84 -7.64 -1.57
C ILE A 27 -15.29 -8.60 -2.62
N LEU A 28 -14.31 -9.42 -2.24
CA LEU A 28 -13.65 -10.36 -3.14
C LEU A 28 -14.63 -11.41 -3.70
N ASP A 29 -15.51 -11.93 -2.87
CA ASP A 29 -16.48 -12.98 -3.23
C ASP A 29 -17.48 -12.54 -4.31
N LYS A 30 -17.63 -11.25 -4.54
CA LYS A 30 -18.47 -10.69 -5.63
C LYS A 30 -17.81 -10.74 -6.99
N HIS A 31 -16.51 -11.11 -7.07
CA HIS A 31 -15.71 -11.03 -8.27
C HIS A 31 -15.07 -12.38 -8.62
N ASP A 32 -14.81 -12.59 -9.91
CA ASP A 32 -14.12 -13.78 -10.40
C ASP A 32 -12.65 -13.76 -9.90
N PRO A 33 -12.21 -14.76 -9.12
CA PRO A 33 -10.87 -14.80 -8.56
C PRO A 33 -9.75 -14.92 -9.60
N ASN A 34 -10.09 -15.28 -10.85
CA ASN A 34 -9.13 -15.40 -11.96
C ASN A 34 -9.02 -14.10 -12.80
N LYS A 35 -9.72 -13.05 -12.41
CA LYS A 35 -9.70 -11.74 -13.09
C LYS A 35 -9.20 -10.65 -12.16
N SER A 36 -8.68 -9.58 -12.76
CA SER A 36 -8.30 -8.38 -12.03
C SER A 36 -9.51 -7.80 -11.30
N LEU A 37 -9.33 -7.43 -10.04
CA LEU A 37 -10.36 -6.76 -9.27
C LEU A 37 -10.69 -5.39 -9.91
N PRO A 38 -11.96 -5.07 -10.14
CA PRO A 38 -12.36 -3.76 -10.67
C PRO A 38 -11.87 -2.62 -9.78
N LYS A 39 -11.54 -1.47 -10.39
CA LYS A 39 -11.03 -0.29 -9.64
C LYS A 39 -11.92 0.10 -8.46
N ALA A 40 -13.23 0.08 -8.63
CA ALA A 40 -14.17 0.44 -7.57
C ALA A 40 -14.05 -0.52 -6.36
N ALA A 41 -14.00 -1.83 -6.61
CA ALA A 41 -13.83 -2.85 -5.57
C ALA A 41 -12.44 -2.75 -4.91
N MET A 42 -11.39 -2.42 -5.66
CA MET A 42 -10.07 -2.18 -5.10
C MET A 42 -10.06 -0.96 -4.18
N LEU A 43 -10.71 0.14 -4.56
CA LEU A 43 -10.83 1.34 -3.70
C LEU A 43 -11.67 1.05 -2.45
N GLU A 44 -12.74 0.24 -2.57
CA GLU A 44 -13.52 -0.23 -1.42
C GLU A 44 -12.64 -1.03 -0.45
N ALA A 45 -11.84 -1.97 -0.95
CA ALA A 45 -10.90 -2.72 -0.13
C ALA A 45 -9.86 -1.79 0.54
N PHE A 46 -9.31 -0.82 -0.19
CA PHE A 46 -8.35 0.16 0.36
C PHE A 46 -8.93 1.02 1.48
N SER A 47 -10.22 1.35 1.41
CA SER A 47 -10.89 2.09 2.50
C SER A 47 -10.92 1.31 3.82
N HIS A 48 -11.00 -0.03 3.76
CA HIS A 48 -10.89 -0.89 4.94
C HIS A 48 -9.43 -1.06 5.39
N LEU A 49 -8.50 -1.26 4.45
CA LEU A 49 -7.07 -1.40 4.73
C LEU A 49 -6.47 -0.14 5.36
N LYS A 50 -6.99 1.04 5.02
CA LYS A 50 -6.65 2.30 5.68
C LYS A 50 -6.86 2.22 7.20
N ASN A 51 -7.96 1.63 7.65
CA ASN A 51 -8.28 1.50 9.06
C ASN A 51 -7.29 0.59 9.83
N MET A 52 -6.49 -0.20 9.10
CA MET A 52 -5.37 -0.97 9.64
C MET A 52 -4.02 -0.25 9.50
N GLY A 53 -4.02 1.01 9.08
CA GLY A 53 -2.80 1.81 8.92
C GLY A 53 -1.93 1.43 7.74
N LEU A 54 -2.45 0.68 6.76
CA LEU A 54 -1.66 0.11 5.67
C LEU A 54 -1.40 1.06 4.49
N MET A 55 -1.96 2.27 4.50
CA MET A 55 -1.70 3.23 3.41
C MET A 55 -0.29 3.81 3.50
N ALA A 56 0.17 4.12 4.70
CA ALA A 56 1.53 4.62 4.95
C ALA A 56 2.09 4.04 6.26
N PRO A 57 2.28 2.71 6.35
CA PRO A 57 2.62 2.04 7.62
C PRO A 57 3.95 2.48 8.20
N ARG A 58 4.90 2.86 7.35
CA ARG A 58 6.28 3.21 7.75
C ARG A 58 6.50 4.69 8.04
N LEU A 59 5.59 5.56 7.64
CA LEU A 59 5.65 6.98 8.00
C LEU A 59 5.18 7.16 9.44
N SER A 60 5.74 8.15 10.13
CA SER A 60 5.31 8.48 11.50
C SER A 60 3.86 9.00 11.52
N GLU A 61 3.22 8.94 12.67
CA GLU A 61 1.88 9.52 12.85
C GLU A 61 1.87 11.04 12.59
N ALA A 62 2.96 11.73 12.97
CA ALA A 62 3.14 13.15 12.71
C ALA A 62 3.21 13.47 11.20
N ASP A 63 3.62 12.51 10.39
CA ASP A 63 3.74 12.61 8.93
C ASP A 63 2.51 12.04 8.18
N GLY A 64 1.46 11.69 8.91
CA GLY A 64 0.23 11.14 8.34
C GLY A 64 0.23 9.62 8.14
N GLY A 65 1.27 8.92 8.61
CA GLY A 65 1.36 7.46 8.60
C GLY A 65 0.83 6.82 9.89
N SER A 66 1.08 5.53 10.06
CA SER A 66 0.71 4.78 11.28
C SER A 66 1.90 4.43 12.19
N GLY A 67 3.13 4.79 11.83
CA GLY A 67 4.32 4.53 12.63
C GLY A 67 4.58 3.06 12.95
N MET A 68 4.11 2.16 12.10
CA MET A 68 4.12 0.73 12.35
C MET A 68 5.54 0.17 12.28
N SER A 69 5.92 -0.66 13.26
CA SER A 69 7.18 -1.39 13.17
C SER A 69 7.14 -2.36 11.97
N MET A 70 8.31 -2.65 11.39
CA MET A 70 8.39 -3.60 10.25
C MET A 70 7.85 -4.98 10.60
N LEU A 71 8.00 -5.41 11.86
CA LEU A 71 7.46 -6.68 12.32
C LEU A 71 5.93 -6.64 12.35
N ASN A 72 5.34 -5.62 12.96
CA ASN A 72 3.88 -5.47 13.02
C ASN A 72 3.28 -5.31 11.62
N TYR A 73 3.94 -4.56 10.74
CA TYR A 73 3.56 -4.46 9.34
C TYR A 73 3.58 -5.84 8.65
N GLY A 74 4.63 -6.63 8.85
CA GLY A 74 4.73 -8.00 8.32
C GLY A 74 3.59 -8.90 8.80
N LEU A 75 3.26 -8.86 10.09
CA LEU A 75 2.20 -9.67 10.69
C LEU A 75 0.81 -9.36 10.10
N VAL A 76 0.53 -8.09 9.80
CA VAL A 76 -0.71 -7.68 9.11
C VAL A 76 -0.66 -8.09 7.65
N TYR A 77 0.48 -7.85 7.00
CA TYR A 77 0.70 -8.10 5.58
C TYR A 77 0.54 -9.57 5.21
N GLU A 78 1.01 -10.49 6.06
CA GLU A 78 0.87 -11.94 5.89
C GLU A 78 -0.58 -12.43 5.85
N GLN A 79 -1.53 -11.65 6.38
CA GLN A 79 -2.95 -12.02 6.35
C GLN A 79 -3.61 -11.66 5.01
N LEU A 80 -2.99 -10.79 4.20
CA LEU A 80 -3.59 -10.32 2.95
C LEU A 80 -3.47 -11.37 1.83
N PRO A 81 -4.49 -11.51 0.96
CA PRO A 81 -4.34 -12.25 -0.27
C PRO A 81 -3.18 -11.70 -1.10
N PRO A 82 -2.38 -12.54 -1.80
CA PRO A 82 -1.15 -12.11 -2.47
C PRO A 82 -1.32 -10.93 -3.42
N PHE A 83 -2.40 -10.91 -4.22
CA PHE A 83 -2.65 -9.81 -5.16
C PHE A 83 -2.95 -8.48 -4.45
N LEU A 84 -3.64 -8.53 -3.30
CA LEU A 84 -3.93 -7.35 -2.50
C LEU A 84 -2.69 -6.88 -1.76
N ALA A 85 -1.87 -7.81 -1.26
CA ALA A 85 -0.59 -7.51 -0.66
C ALA A 85 0.33 -6.75 -1.64
N ILE A 86 0.46 -7.21 -2.89
CA ILE A 86 1.24 -6.52 -3.93
C ILE A 86 0.68 -5.11 -4.20
N ALA A 87 -0.64 -4.95 -4.27
CA ALA A 87 -1.27 -3.64 -4.47
C ALA A 87 -0.97 -2.67 -3.32
N VAL A 88 -1.08 -3.14 -2.07
CA VAL A 88 -0.75 -2.37 -0.86
C VAL A 88 0.74 -1.98 -0.87
N MET A 89 1.63 -2.92 -1.16
CA MET A 89 3.08 -2.65 -1.23
C MET A 89 3.41 -1.59 -2.27
N GLY A 90 2.85 -1.71 -3.48
CA GLY A 90 3.05 -0.72 -4.54
C GLY A 90 2.57 0.67 -4.13
N HIS A 91 1.44 0.73 -3.45
CA HIS A 91 0.84 1.97 -2.96
C HIS A 91 1.69 2.63 -1.87
N GLU A 92 2.00 1.92 -0.79
CA GLU A 92 2.74 2.47 0.35
C GLU A 92 4.18 2.83 -0.01
N CYS A 93 4.86 2.03 -0.84
CA CYS A 93 6.20 2.34 -1.31
C CYS A 93 6.23 3.63 -2.15
N THR A 94 5.18 3.86 -2.96
CA THR A 94 5.09 5.08 -3.76
C THR A 94 4.76 6.29 -2.88
N ILE A 95 3.89 6.14 -1.88
CA ILE A 95 3.64 7.19 -0.87
C ILE A 95 4.93 7.59 -0.18
N ALA A 96 5.72 6.61 0.28
CA ALA A 96 6.98 6.88 0.95
C ALA A 96 7.97 7.65 0.04
N ARG A 97 8.00 7.38 -1.26
CA ARG A 97 8.80 8.13 -2.24
C ARG A 97 8.29 9.55 -2.44
N ILE A 98 6.99 9.73 -2.64
CA ILE A 98 6.38 11.07 -2.77
C ILE A 98 6.69 11.87 -1.51
N PHE A 99 6.55 11.25 -0.33
CA PHE A 99 6.86 11.91 0.93
C PHE A 99 8.33 12.34 1.04
N ALA A 100 9.27 11.50 0.59
CA ALA A 100 10.71 11.79 0.65
C ALA A 100 11.16 12.82 -0.39
N GLU A 101 10.67 12.72 -1.64
CA GLU A 101 11.32 13.36 -2.80
C GLU A 101 10.49 14.48 -3.44
N ALA A 102 9.15 14.50 -3.21
CA ALA A 102 8.29 15.49 -3.86
C ALA A 102 8.42 16.89 -3.22
N THR A 103 8.09 17.93 -4.01
CA THR A 103 8.00 19.30 -3.48
C THR A 103 6.85 19.44 -2.49
N PRO A 104 6.84 20.49 -1.64
CA PRO A 104 5.70 20.73 -0.72
C PRO A 104 4.36 20.79 -1.43
N GLU A 105 4.28 21.46 -2.57
CA GLU A 105 3.07 21.60 -3.38
C GLU A 105 2.59 20.25 -3.94
N GLN A 106 3.52 19.41 -4.39
CA GLN A 106 3.21 18.06 -4.86
C GLN A 106 2.72 17.16 -3.71
N LYS A 107 3.33 17.27 -2.53
CA LYS A 107 2.88 16.54 -1.33
C LYS A 107 1.47 16.92 -0.95
N GLU A 108 1.16 18.22 -0.91
CA GLU A 108 -0.17 18.74 -0.61
C GLU A 108 -1.21 18.27 -1.64
N LEU A 109 -0.83 18.19 -2.91
CA LEU A 109 -1.71 17.76 -4.00
C LEU A 109 -2.01 16.25 -3.98
N PHE A 110 -1.02 15.41 -3.68
CA PHE A 110 -1.14 13.97 -3.89
C PHE A 110 -1.38 13.17 -2.61
N LEU A 111 -0.69 13.50 -1.50
CA LEU A 111 -0.69 12.65 -0.31
C LEU A 111 -2.04 12.52 0.39
N PRO A 112 -2.88 13.56 0.52
CA PRO A 112 -4.14 13.45 1.26
C PRO A 112 -5.06 12.34 0.73
N ASP A 113 -5.29 12.29 -0.58
CA ASP A 113 -6.13 11.27 -1.20
C ASP A 113 -5.51 9.86 -1.17
N LEU A 114 -4.18 9.78 -1.17
CA LEU A 114 -3.45 8.52 -1.06
C LEU A 114 -3.50 7.96 0.36
N PHE A 115 -3.31 8.79 1.38
CA PHE A 115 -3.45 8.39 2.80
C PHE A 115 -4.87 7.95 3.13
N GLU A 116 -5.86 8.54 2.48
CA GLU A 116 -7.26 8.19 2.65
C GLU A 116 -7.69 6.94 1.85
N GLY A 117 -6.80 6.38 1.02
CA GLY A 117 -7.15 5.26 0.13
C GLY A 117 -8.16 5.62 -0.97
N LYS A 118 -8.40 6.93 -1.21
CA LYS A 118 -9.30 7.43 -2.27
C LYS A 118 -8.70 7.32 -3.65
N LYS A 119 -7.37 7.28 -3.71
CA LYS A 119 -6.60 7.05 -4.93
C LYS A 119 -5.61 5.92 -4.68
N ILE A 120 -5.28 5.20 -5.74
CA ILE A 120 -4.27 4.14 -5.73
C ILE A 120 -3.10 4.62 -6.57
N THR A 121 -1.91 4.41 -6.07
CA THR A 121 -0.66 4.72 -6.78
C THR A 121 0.24 3.49 -6.84
N GLY A 122 1.21 3.53 -7.73
CA GLY A 122 2.20 2.48 -7.88
C GLY A 122 3.42 3.01 -8.62
N THR A 123 4.48 2.20 -8.65
CA THR A 123 5.73 2.52 -9.35
C THR A 123 5.86 1.62 -10.58
N ALA A 124 6.16 2.22 -11.73
CA ALA A 124 6.48 1.53 -12.96
C ALA A 124 7.90 1.93 -13.38
N THR A 125 8.91 1.15 -12.97
CA THR A 125 10.33 1.45 -13.20
C THR A 125 10.94 0.55 -14.29
N THR A 126 10.45 -0.68 -14.41
CA THR A 126 11.00 -1.67 -15.36
C THR A 126 10.59 -1.33 -16.80
N GLU A 127 11.58 -1.32 -17.69
CA GLU A 127 11.40 -1.14 -19.13
C GLU A 127 11.77 -2.44 -19.87
N PRO A 128 11.39 -2.62 -21.16
CA PRO A 128 11.72 -3.85 -21.91
C PRO A 128 13.21 -4.21 -21.92
N GLY A 129 14.09 -3.21 -21.88
CA GLY A 129 15.55 -3.38 -21.88
C GLY A 129 16.21 -3.22 -20.51
N VAL A 130 15.46 -2.84 -19.48
CA VAL A 130 16.02 -2.42 -18.18
C VAL A 130 15.25 -3.04 -17.03
N GLY A 131 15.92 -3.85 -16.23
CA GLY A 131 15.38 -4.45 -15.02
C GLY A 131 16.16 -4.06 -13.77
N SER A 132 17.24 -4.79 -13.50
CA SER A 132 18.02 -4.65 -12.26
C SER A 132 18.90 -3.40 -12.18
N ASN A 133 19.16 -2.72 -13.28
CA ASN A 133 19.96 -1.49 -13.32
C ASN A 133 19.10 -0.24 -13.58
N PRO A 134 18.56 0.42 -12.53
CA PRO A 134 17.71 1.58 -12.71
C PRO A 134 18.39 2.80 -13.36
N ARG A 135 19.74 2.79 -13.46
CA ARG A 135 20.49 3.87 -14.14
C ARG A 135 20.36 3.84 -15.66
N GLU A 136 19.89 2.73 -16.21
CA GLU A 136 19.70 2.55 -17.66
C GLU A 136 18.26 2.85 -18.09
N VAL A 137 17.40 3.31 -17.20
CA VAL A 137 16.03 3.73 -17.52
C VAL A 137 16.08 4.89 -18.50
N THR A 138 15.35 4.74 -19.60
CA THR A 138 15.29 5.72 -20.70
C THR A 138 14.02 6.55 -20.70
N THR A 139 13.00 6.15 -19.94
CA THR A 139 11.78 6.93 -19.75
C THR A 139 12.08 8.32 -19.25
N ARG A 140 11.55 9.32 -19.91
CA ARG A 140 11.73 10.74 -19.56
C ARG A 140 10.39 11.44 -19.58
N VAL A 141 10.28 12.47 -18.76
CA VAL A 141 9.17 13.41 -18.78
C VAL A 141 9.52 14.54 -19.74
N VAL A 142 8.59 14.90 -20.62
CA VAL A 142 8.72 16.04 -21.53
C VAL A 142 7.58 16.99 -21.21
N GLU A 143 7.92 18.28 -21.09
CA GLU A 143 6.93 19.33 -20.87
C GLU A 143 6.13 19.55 -22.16
N ASP A 144 4.80 19.47 -22.08
CA ASP A 144 3.87 19.52 -23.23
C ASP A 144 3.18 20.87 -23.36
N GLY A 145 3.66 21.90 -22.68
CA GLY A 145 3.26 23.29 -22.87
C GLY A 145 1.90 23.67 -22.26
N ASN A 146 1.40 22.93 -21.27
CA ASN A 146 0.20 23.29 -20.49
C ASN A 146 0.58 23.75 -19.10
#